data_a71d81ee813ce0ba1b0e89e0d141fe32
#
_entry.id   a71d81ee813ce0ba1b0e89e0d141fe32
#
_cell.length_a   1.000
_cell.length_b   1.000
_cell.length_c   1.000
_cell.angle_alpha   90.00
_cell.angle_beta   90.00
_cell.angle_gamma   90.00
#
_symmetry.space_group_name_H-M   'P 1'
#
loop_
_entity.id
_entity.type
_entity.pdbx_description
1 polymer ?
#
loop_
_entity_poly.entity_id
_entity_poly.type
_entity_poly.pdbx_seq_one_letter_code
_entity_poly.pdbx_strand_id
1 'polypeptide(L)'
;LSFLRIITFALQDIGRNFSLSFMTVFILILMLFSINVLWSLDVITKQAVDSVKRQIDISFYFAADVKSKDVDDIKKYISVFPEVTEAKVLSKDEVLKTFKERYKNQTETTQALAELGVNPFGPILTVKTKEPEDYSKIIKALDVPEYKKIIESLRFDQHETAINQL
;
A
#
# COMPACT_ATOMS: atom_id res chain seq x y z
N LEU A 1 -43.96 44.15 -8.55
CA LEU A 1 -43.27 45.46 -8.54
C LEU A 1 -42.36 45.67 -7.31
N SER A 2 -42.71 45.14 -6.14
CA SER A 2 -41.85 45.26 -4.91
C SER A 2 -40.49 44.56 -5.03
N PHE A 3 -40.41 43.37 -5.62
CA PHE A 3 -39.17 42.59 -5.67
C PHE A 3 -38.08 43.23 -6.54
N LEU A 4 -38.46 43.75 -7.70
CA LEU A 4 -37.53 44.47 -8.58
C LEU A 4 -36.96 45.73 -7.90
N ARG A 5 -37.81 46.46 -7.14
CA ARG A 5 -37.37 47.62 -6.36
C ARG A 5 -36.34 47.24 -5.28
N ILE A 6 -36.56 46.13 -4.58
CA ILE A 6 -35.62 45.65 -3.55
C ILE A 6 -34.26 45.33 -4.18
N ILE A 7 -34.22 44.64 -5.32
CA ILE A 7 -32.99 44.34 -6.04
C ILE A 7 -32.26 45.62 -6.46
N THR A 8 -33.01 46.58 -7.03
CA THR A 8 -32.44 47.85 -7.47
C THR A 8 -31.81 48.62 -6.30
N PHE A 9 -32.50 48.73 -5.18
CA PHE A 9 -31.95 49.37 -4.00
C PHE A 9 -30.76 48.66 -3.42
N ALA A 10 -30.76 47.30 -3.40
CA ALA A 10 -29.60 46.52 -2.96
C ALA A 10 -28.38 46.77 -3.83
N LEU A 11 -28.53 46.81 -5.19
CA LEU A 11 -27.45 47.11 -6.12
C LEU A 11 -26.95 48.54 -5.94
N GLN A 12 -27.84 49.55 -5.74
CA GLN A 12 -27.44 50.90 -5.46
C GLN A 12 -26.66 51.04 -4.17
N ASP A 13 -27.05 50.32 -3.11
CA ASP A 13 -26.38 50.33 -1.83
C ASP A 13 -24.98 49.69 -1.89
N ILE A 14 -24.86 48.59 -2.62
CA ILE A 14 -23.54 47.96 -2.96
C ILE A 14 -22.65 48.96 -3.69
N GLY A 15 -23.19 49.66 -4.70
CA GLY A 15 -22.41 50.68 -5.43
C GLY A 15 -21.98 51.84 -4.56
N ARG A 16 -22.85 52.34 -3.67
CA ARG A 16 -22.55 53.44 -2.76
C ARG A 16 -21.52 53.07 -1.67
N ASN A 17 -21.53 51.82 -1.22
CA ASN A 17 -20.66 51.30 -0.17
C ASN A 17 -19.71 50.21 -0.77
N PHE A 18 -19.17 50.42 -1.94
CA PHE A 18 -18.41 49.42 -2.70
C PHE A 18 -17.26 48.80 -1.87
N SER A 19 -16.52 49.61 -1.14
CA SER A 19 -15.40 49.14 -0.32
C SER A 19 -15.85 48.13 0.77
N LEU A 20 -16.92 48.43 1.49
CA LEU A 20 -17.44 47.54 2.52
C LEU A 20 -18.05 46.26 1.93
N SER A 21 -18.81 46.41 0.85
CA SER A 21 -19.40 45.28 0.14
C SER A 21 -18.33 44.36 -0.43
N PHE A 22 -17.26 44.93 -1.03
CA PHE A 22 -16.11 44.17 -1.55
C PHE A 22 -15.40 43.41 -0.42
N MET A 23 -15.12 44.09 0.71
CA MET A 23 -14.50 43.42 1.85
C MET A 23 -15.34 42.23 2.35
N THR A 24 -16.64 42.38 2.46
CA THR A 24 -17.54 41.33 2.91
C THR A 24 -17.52 40.13 1.98
N VAL A 25 -17.66 40.37 0.66
CA VAL A 25 -17.58 39.32 -0.36
C VAL A 25 -16.22 38.65 -0.36
N PHE A 26 -15.16 39.43 -0.24
CA PHE A 26 -13.79 38.89 -0.20
C PHE A 26 -13.57 37.97 1.01
N ILE A 27 -14.05 38.37 2.19
CA ILE A 27 -13.98 37.52 3.38
C ILE A 27 -14.77 36.21 3.19
N LEU A 28 -15.97 36.29 2.60
CA LEU A 28 -16.77 35.09 2.30
C LEU A 28 -16.04 34.16 1.32
N ILE A 29 -15.43 34.70 0.28
CA ILE A 29 -14.63 33.93 -0.68
C ILE A 29 -13.44 33.26 0.03
N LEU A 30 -12.70 33.98 0.88
CA LEU A 30 -11.61 33.42 1.66
C LEU A 30 -12.07 32.30 2.59
N MET A 31 -13.25 32.48 3.22
CA MET A 31 -13.82 31.46 4.09
C MET A 31 -14.15 30.18 3.31
N LEU A 32 -14.84 30.31 2.17
CA LEU A 32 -15.15 29.18 1.31
C LEU A 32 -13.87 28.52 0.76
N PHE A 33 -12.90 29.31 0.38
CA PHE A 33 -11.60 28.80 -0.09
C PHE A 33 -10.89 28.01 1.01
N SER A 34 -10.88 28.51 2.24
CA SER A 34 -10.27 27.81 3.38
C SER A 34 -10.93 26.48 3.67
N ILE A 35 -12.25 26.39 3.58
CA ILE A 35 -13.00 25.14 3.76
C ILE A 35 -12.62 24.15 2.64
N ASN A 36 -12.54 24.60 1.40
CA ASN A 36 -12.14 23.75 0.27
C ASN A 36 -10.71 23.24 0.41
N VAL A 37 -9.79 24.07 0.86
CA VAL A 37 -8.39 23.66 1.10
C VAL A 37 -8.32 22.60 2.18
N LEU A 38 -9.01 22.79 3.31
CA LEU A 38 -9.04 21.80 4.39
C LEU A 38 -9.63 20.47 3.93
N TRP A 39 -10.70 20.48 3.14
CA TRP A 39 -11.29 19.27 2.61
C TRP A 39 -10.37 18.57 1.60
N SER A 40 -9.71 19.32 0.72
CA SER A 40 -8.71 18.77 -0.20
C SER A 40 -7.55 18.11 0.53
N LEU A 41 -7.05 18.71 1.60
CA LEU A 41 -5.97 18.14 2.42
C LEU A 41 -6.41 16.82 3.08
N ASP A 42 -7.64 16.74 3.60
CA ASP A 42 -8.17 15.50 4.19
C ASP A 42 -8.21 14.36 3.15
N VAL A 43 -8.71 14.64 1.96
CA VAL A 43 -8.78 13.65 0.86
C VAL A 43 -7.38 13.19 0.44
N ILE A 44 -6.44 14.12 0.23
CA ILE A 44 -5.07 13.81 -0.16
C ILE A 44 -4.37 12.96 0.92
N THR A 45 -4.53 13.34 2.18
CA THR A 45 -3.93 12.61 3.30
C THR A 45 -4.47 11.19 3.38
N LYS A 46 -5.78 10.99 3.25
CA LYS A 46 -6.39 9.65 3.23
C LYS A 46 -5.86 8.81 2.07
N GLN A 47 -5.80 9.36 0.87
CA GLN A 47 -5.28 8.65 -0.31
C GLN A 47 -3.80 8.28 -0.15
N ALA A 48 -2.98 9.18 0.42
CA ALA A 48 -1.56 8.90 0.67
C ALA A 48 -1.40 7.76 1.69
N VAL A 49 -2.14 7.79 2.80
CA VAL A 49 -2.13 6.73 3.82
C VAL A 49 -2.59 5.39 3.23
N ASP A 50 -3.70 5.38 2.49
CA ASP A 50 -4.21 4.17 1.85
C ASP A 50 -3.24 3.61 0.80
N SER A 51 -2.54 4.47 0.08
CA SER A 51 -1.51 4.04 -0.89
C SER A 51 -0.35 3.34 -0.19
N VAL A 52 0.14 3.90 0.92
CA VAL A 52 1.22 3.27 1.71
C VAL A 52 0.74 1.94 2.32
N LYS A 53 -0.47 1.91 2.89
CA LYS A 53 -1.04 0.69 3.47
C LYS A 53 -1.13 -0.47 2.47
N ARG A 54 -1.47 -0.18 1.21
CA ARG A 54 -1.59 -1.21 0.15
C ARG A 54 -0.24 -1.72 -0.36
N GLN A 55 0.86 -1.05 -0.04
CA GLN A 55 2.21 -1.41 -0.50
C GLN A 55 2.97 -2.28 0.50
N ILE A 56 2.43 -2.50 1.69
CA ILE A 56 3.04 -3.35 2.70
C ILE A 56 2.57 -4.79 2.48
N ASP A 57 3.50 -5.67 2.16
CA ASP A 57 3.28 -7.10 2.02
C ASP A 57 4.10 -7.84 3.09
N ILE A 58 3.60 -8.96 3.56
CA ILE A 58 4.43 -9.89 4.35
C ILE A 58 4.85 -11.05 3.47
N SER A 59 6.16 -11.32 3.48
CA SER A 59 6.75 -12.46 2.79
C SER A 59 7.27 -13.48 3.79
N PHE A 60 6.73 -14.69 3.71
CA PHE A 60 7.20 -15.86 4.44
C PHE A 60 8.15 -16.64 3.55
N TYR A 61 9.38 -16.78 4.01
CA TYR A 61 10.44 -17.51 3.31
C TYR A 61 10.51 -18.92 3.87
N PHE A 62 10.39 -19.90 3.03
CA PHE A 62 10.47 -21.32 3.41
C PHE A 62 11.84 -21.90 3.11
N ALA A 63 12.18 -22.98 3.79
CA ALA A 63 13.40 -23.72 3.54
C ALA A 63 13.42 -24.30 2.11
N ALA A 64 14.61 -24.42 1.53
CA ALA A 64 14.77 -24.88 0.14
C ALA A 64 14.27 -26.32 -0.11
N ASP A 65 14.21 -27.14 0.94
CA ASP A 65 13.78 -28.54 0.91
C ASP A 65 12.28 -28.73 1.25
N VAL A 66 11.55 -27.64 1.54
CA VAL A 66 10.12 -27.71 1.86
C VAL A 66 9.32 -28.30 0.69
N LYS A 67 8.33 -29.13 1.03
CA LYS A 67 7.43 -29.69 0.01
C LYS A 67 6.45 -28.64 -0.47
N SER A 68 6.23 -28.53 -1.75
CA SER A 68 5.27 -27.58 -2.34
C SER A 68 3.86 -27.74 -1.75
N LYS A 69 3.48 -28.97 -1.39
CA LYS A 69 2.20 -29.25 -0.76
C LYS A 69 2.03 -28.54 0.59
N ASP A 70 3.08 -28.53 1.42
CA ASP A 70 3.03 -27.91 2.75
C ASP A 70 2.84 -26.39 2.63
N VAL A 71 3.48 -25.77 1.63
CA VAL A 71 3.33 -24.34 1.32
C VAL A 71 1.93 -24.02 0.79
N ASP A 72 1.38 -24.89 -0.07
CA ASP A 72 0.02 -24.75 -0.59
C ASP A 72 -1.04 -24.91 0.51
N ASP A 73 -0.82 -25.82 1.46
CA ASP A 73 -1.71 -26.00 2.59
C ASP A 73 -1.70 -24.78 3.52
N ILE A 74 -0.54 -24.20 3.78
CA ILE A 74 -0.42 -22.92 4.51
C ILE A 74 -1.12 -21.78 3.74
N LYS A 75 -0.90 -21.68 2.43
CA LYS A 75 -1.59 -20.69 1.60
C LYS A 75 -3.11 -20.82 1.71
N LYS A 76 -3.65 -22.02 1.59
CA LYS A 76 -5.09 -22.28 1.73
C LYS A 76 -5.59 -21.88 3.12
N TYR A 77 -4.85 -22.26 4.17
CA TYR A 77 -5.19 -21.92 5.54
C TYR A 77 -5.28 -20.42 5.75
N ILE A 78 -4.28 -19.66 5.27
CA ILE A 78 -4.26 -18.20 5.40
C ILE A 78 -5.36 -17.54 4.54
N SER A 79 -5.64 -18.08 3.36
CA SER A 79 -6.63 -17.51 2.45
C SER A 79 -8.08 -17.55 2.98
N VAL A 80 -8.33 -18.30 4.05
CA VAL A 80 -9.65 -18.33 4.72
C VAL A 80 -9.86 -17.12 5.63
N PHE A 81 -8.80 -16.43 6.03
CA PHE A 81 -8.91 -15.27 6.90
C PHE A 81 -9.56 -14.08 6.16
N PRO A 82 -10.62 -13.48 6.71
CA PRO A 82 -11.35 -12.39 6.06
C PRO A 82 -10.51 -11.11 5.92
N GLU A 83 -9.42 -11.01 6.67
CA GLU A 83 -8.45 -9.93 6.63
C GLU A 83 -7.50 -10.03 5.43
N VAL A 84 -7.30 -11.23 4.87
CA VAL A 84 -6.39 -11.48 3.75
C VAL A 84 -7.05 -11.09 2.43
N THR A 85 -6.40 -10.21 1.68
CA THR A 85 -6.85 -9.78 0.35
C THR A 85 -6.21 -10.60 -0.76
N GLU A 86 -4.95 -10.99 -0.58
CA GLU A 86 -4.20 -11.78 -1.54
C GLU A 86 -3.19 -12.69 -0.84
N ALA A 87 -3.04 -13.91 -1.32
CA ALA A 87 -1.98 -14.83 -0.91
C ALA A 87 -1.37 -15.47 -2.16
N LYS A 88 -0.11 -15.12 -2.47
CA LYS A 88 0.61 -15.57 -3.65
C LYS A 88 1.83 -16.38 -3.26
N VAL A 89 1.99 -17.55 -3.87
CA VAL A 89 3.19 -18.36 -3.72
C VAL A 89 4.07 -18.15 -4.95
N LEU A 90 5.34 -17.84 -4.73
CA LEU A 90 6.39 -17.94 -5.72
C LEU A 90 7.12 -19.25 -5.49
N SER A 91 7.20 -20.07 -6.53
CA SER A 91 7.97 -21.30 -6.49
C SER A 91 9.47 -21.01 -6.38
N LYS A 92 10.25 -21.97 -5.90
CA LYS A 92 11.72 -21.84 -5.80
C LYS A 92 12.39 -21.48 -7.12
N ASP A 93 11.84 -21.93 -8.24
CA ASP A 93 12.39 -21.64 -9.57
C ASP A 93 12.05 -20.20 -10.00
N GLU A 94 10.86 -19.69 -9.67
CA GLU A 94 10.49 -18.31 -9.89
C GLU A 94 11.32 -17.36 -9.03
N VAL A 95 11.58 -17.73 -7.76
CA VAL A 95 12.44 -16.97 -6.86
C VAL A 95 13.86 -16.88 -7.43
N LEU A 96 14.41 -18.01 -7.89
CA LEU A 96 15.73 -18.05 -8.52
C LEU A 96 15.79 -17.20 -9.79
N LYS A 97 14.75 -17.26 -10.63
CA LYS A 97 14.65 -16.45 -11.84
C LYS A 97 14.63 -14.97 -11.51
N THR A 98 13.78 -14.56 -10.59
CA THR A 98 13.67 -13.16 -10.15
C THR A 98 14.98 -12.67 -9.54
N PHE A 99 15.66 -13.51 -8.75
CA PHE A 99 16.97 -13.19 -8.21
C PHE A 99 18.00 -12.96 -9.30
N LYS A 100 18.12 -13.88 -10.28
CA LYS A 100 19.04 -13.74 -11.42
C LYS A 100 18.75 -12.49 -12.24
N GLU A 101 17.50 -12.17 -12.50
CA GLU A 101 17.11 -10.97 -13.23
C GLU A 101 17.49 -9.69 -12.47
N ARG A 102 17.25 -9.66 -11.16
CA ARG A 102 17.58 -8.52 -10.30
C ARG A 102 19.08 -8.24 -10.21
N TYR A 103 19.87 -9.30 -10.12
CA TYR A 103 21.33 -9.20 -9.91
C TYR A 103 22.14 -9.49 -11.18
N LYS A 104 21.52 -9.46 -12.37
CA LYS A 104 22.17 -9.75 -13.65
C LYS A 104 23.42 -8.92 -13.93
N ASN A 105 23.48 -7.71 -13.40
CA ASN A 105 24.61 -6.77 -13.58
C ASN A 105 25.69 -6.93 -12.50
N GLN A 106 25.50 -7.82 -11.52
CA GLN A 106 26.46 -8.08 -10.44
C GLN A 106 27.15 -9.42 -10.70
N THR A 107 28.31 -9.34 -11.34
CA THR A 107 29.08 -10.53 -11.77
C THR A 107 29.45 -11.45 -10.60
N GLU A 108 29.85 -10.88 -9.47
CA GLU A 108 30.22 -11.63 -8.26
C GLU A 108 29.06 -12.46 -7.71
N THR A 109 27.88 -11.83 -7.59
CA THR A 109 26.66 -12.49 -7.09
C THR A 109 26.19 -13.62 -8.01
N THR A 110 26.26 -13.41 -9.32
CA THR A 110 25.86 -14.42 -10.30
C THR A 110 26.85 -15.58 -10.38
N GLN A 111 28.15 -15.32 -10.21
CA GLN A 111 29.19 -16.35 -10.14
C GLN A 111 29.05 -17.19 -8.87
N ALA A 112 28.92 -16.56 -7.70
CA ALA A 112 28.70 -17.26 -6.44
C ALA A 112 27.47 -18.18 -6.50
N LEU A 113 26.38 -17.71 -7.12
CA LEU A 113 25.18 -18.54 -7.30
C LEU A 113 25.44 -19.74 -8.25
N ALA A 114 26.25 -19.55 -9.28
CA ALA A 114 26.62 -20.63 -10.22
C ALA A 114 27.52 -21.69 -9.56
N GLU A 115 28.40 -21.28 -8.66
CA GLU A 115 29.31 -22.17 -7.92
C GLU A 115 28.55 -23.10 -6.95
N LEU A 116 27.39 -22.69 -6.43
CA LEU A 116 26.56 -23.54 -5.57
C LEU A 116 26.03 -24.80 -6.29
N GLY A 117 25.86 -24.75 -7.59
CA GLY A 117 25.40 -25.88 -8.41
C GLY A 117 23.97 -26.35 -8.15
N VAL A 118 23.33 -25.85 -7.10
CA VAL A 118 21.94 -26.15 -6.71
C VAL A 118 21.18 -24.84 -6.39
N ASN A 119 19.87 -24.87 -6.54
CA ASN A 119 19.04 -23.72 -6.16
C ASN A 119 19.02 -23.59 -4.62
N PRO A 120 19.60 -22.55 -4.03
CA PRO A 120 19.61 -22.36 -2.57
C PRO A 120 18.31 -21.78 -2.03
N PHE A 121 17.40 -21.30 -2.90
CA PHE A 121 16.18 -20.62 -2.48
C PHE A 121 15.04 -21.60 -2.26
N GLY A 122 14.30 -21.34 -1.16
CA GLY A 122 12.99 -21.91 -0.93
C GLY A 122 11.88 -21.11 -1.63
N PRO A 123 10.65 -21.63 -1.65
CA PRO A 123 9.50 -20.87 -2.11
C PRO A 123 9.19 -19.71 -1.16
N ILE A 124 8.45 -18.72 -1.65
CA ILE A 124 8.05 -17.54 -0.88
C ILE A 124 6.52 -17.45 -0.92
N LEU A 125 5.88 -17.28 0.22
CA LEU A 125 4.47 -16.95 0.31
C LEU A 125 4.33 -15.48 0.69
N THR A 126 3.83 -14.68 -0.24
CA THR A 126 3.51 -13.27 -0.03
C THR A 126 2.04 -13.12 0.30
N VAL A 127 1.76 -12.42 1.39
CA VAL A 127 0.40 -12.19 1.90
C VAL A 127 0.14 -10.70 2.00
N LYS A 128 -1.01 -10.26 1.46
CA LYS A 128 -1.55 -8.91 1.60
C LYS A 128 -2.78 -8.94 2.49
N THR A 129 -2.84 -8.01 3.41
CA THR A 129 -4.02 -7.81 4.26
C THR A 129 -4.73 -6.49 3.91
N LYS A 130 -5.95 -6.33 4.42
CA LYS A 130 -6.71 -5.08 4.28
C LYS A 130 -6.05 -3.94 5.02
N GLU A 131 -5.60 -4.21 6.24
CA GLU A 131 -4.94 -3.24 7.12
C GLU A 131 -3.61 -3.82 7.62
N PRO A 132 -2.57 -2.99 7.80
CA PRO A 132 -1.27 -3.45 8.31
C PRO A 132 -1.34 -4.11 9.69
N GLU A 133 -2.28 -3.70 10.53
CA GLU A 133 -2.48 -4.25 11.87
C GLU A 133 -2.91 -5.72 11.84
N ASP A 134 -3.57 -6.15 10.76
CA ASP A 134 -4.05 -7.51 10.59
C ASP A 134 -2.92 -8.53 10.40
N TYR A 135 -1.73 -8.08 9.98
CA TYR A 135 -0.57 -8.98 9.87
C TYR A 135 -0.22 -9.68 11.18
N SER A 136 -0.43 -9.02 12.31
CA SER A 136 -0.20 -9.61 13.62
C SER A 136 -1.04 -10.86 13.86
N LYS A 137 -2.26 -10.91 13.32
CA LYS A 137 -3.15 -12.07 13.41
C LYS A 137 -2.62 -13.23 12.56
N ILE A 138 -2.17 -12.92 11.35
CA ILE A 138 -1.63 -13.93 10.43
C ILE A 138 -0.34 -14.51 10.97
N ILE A 139 0.55 -13.67 11.49
CA ILE A 139 1.81 -14.13 12.11
C ILE A 139 1.52 -15.05 13.29
N LYS A 140 0.58 -14.67 14.17
CA LYS A 140 0.18 -15.51 15.32
C LYS A 140 -0.46 -16.81 14.90
N ALA A 141 -1.25 -16.82 13.81
CA ALA A 141 -1.86 -18.03 13.29
C ALA A 141 -0.83 -19.02 12.74
N LEU A 142 0.30 -18.51 12.23
CA LEU A 142 1.42 -19.33 11.76
C LEU A 142 2.47 -19.63 12.83
N ASP A 143 2.34 -19.04 14.02
CA ASP A 143 3.26 -19.23 15.15
C ASP A 143 3.01 -20.56 15.88
N VAL A 144 2.79 -21.63 15.13
CA VAL A 144 2.63 -22.98 15.63
C VAL A 144 3.87 -23.81 15.34
N PRO A 145 4.23 -24.79 16.20
CA PRO A 145 5.47 -25.56 16.07
C PRO A 145 5.61 -26.29 14.72
N GLU A 146 4.49 -26.64 14.11
CA GLU A 146 4.42 -27.31 12.81
C GLU A 146 4.93 -26.42 11.68
N TYR A 147 4.46 -25.17 11.62
CA TYR A 147 4.84 -24.23 10.56
C TYR A 147 6.17 -23.55 10.82
N LYS A 148 6.53 -23.31 12.09
CA LYS A 148 7.85 -22.78 12.46
C LYS A 148 9.03 -23.60 11.97
N LYS A 149 8.87 -24.91 11.82
CA LYS A 149 9.94 -25.80 11.34
C LYS A 149 10.25 -25.59 9.85
N ILE A 150 9.30 -25.10 9.08
CA ILE A 150 9.40 -24.97 7.62
C ILE A 150 9.52 -23.50 7.19
N ILE A 151 9.13 -22.56 8.05
CA ILE A 151 9.30 -21.12 7.82
C ILE A 151 10.68 -20.72 8.33
N GLU A 152 11.59 -20.40 7.42
CA GLU A 152 12.96 -20.01 7.73
C GLU A 152 13.07 -18.57 8.22
N SER A 153 12.33 -17.67 7.58
CA SER A 153 12.30 -16.25 7.97
C SER A 153 11.01 -15.55 7.53
N LEU A 154 10.72 -14.46 8.23
CA LEU A 154 9.60 -13.57 7.95
C LEU A 154 10.17 -12.19 7.64
N ARG A 155 9.74 -11.59 6.53
CA ARG A 155 10.11 -10.21 6.18
C ARG A 155 8.86 -9.40 5.85
N PHE A 156 8.89 -8.14 6.29
CA PHE A 156 7.95 -7.13 5.83
C PHE A 156 8.58 -6.46 4.61
N ASP A 157 8.08 -6.80 3.43
CA ASP A 157 8.56 -6.20 2.19
C ASP A 157 7.68 -4.98 1.85
N GLN A 158 8.29 -3.81 1.80
CA GLN A 158 7.67 -2.59 1.26
C GLN A 158 7.89 -2.54 -0.26
N HIS A 159 7.82 -3.68 -0.98
CA HIS A 159 8.36 -3.76 -2.31
C HIS A 159 7.46 -4.34 -3.39
N GLU A 160 6.86 -3.46 -4.14
CA GLU A 160 6.86 -3.63 -5.61
C GLU A 160 6.95 -2.29 -6.36
N THR A 161 6.79 -1.17 -5.63
CA THR A 161 6.66 0.15 -6.29
C THR A 161 7.95 0.97 -6.32
N ALA A 162 8.93 0.69 -5.47
CA ALA A 162 10.19 1.44 -5.45
C ALA A 162 11.15 1.06 -6.60
N ILE A 163 10.92 -0.07 -7.29
CA ILE A 163 11.79 -0.54 -8.37
C ILE A 163 11.35 -0.03 -9.74
N ASN A 164 10.11 0.43 -9.89
CA ASN A 164 9.61 0.97 -11.16
C ASN A 164 9.74 2.49 -11.29
N GLN A 165 10.39 3.18 -10.34
CA GLN A 165 10.61 4.63 -10.36
C GLN A 165 12.09 5.02 -10.38
N LEU A 166 13.00 4.10 -10.68
CA LEU A 166 14.39 4.36 -11.03
C LEU A 166 14.65 3.85 -12.47
#